data_38cb83d7d15bfffabf0cc2c59276060a
#
_entry.id   38cb83d7d15bfffabf0cc2c59276060a
#
_cell.length_a   1.000
_cell.length_b   1.000
_cell.length_c   1.000
_cell.angle_alpha   90.00
_cell.angle_beta   90.00
_cell.angle_gamma   90.00
#
_symmetry.space_group_name_H-M   'P 1'
#
loop_
_entity.id
_entity.type
_entity.pdbx_description
1 polymer ?
#
loop_
_entity_poly.entity_id
_entity_poly.type
_entity_poly.pdbx_seq_one_letter_code
_entity_poly.pdbx_strand_id
1 'polypeptide(L)' 'MSDPDDPKGLIRESYRMEGIGPAECRSIFLDWALSLPDGHDSAAAITRLLERHRAAADHPMTQVLREGKTTLTTPR' A
#
# COMPACT_ATOMS: atom_id res chain seq x y z
N MET A 1 1.54 -19.00 1.24
CA MET A 1 0.15 -18.52 1.31
C MET A 1 0.11 -17.03 1.01
N SER A 2 -0.70 -16.61 0.05
CA SER A 2 -0.72 -15.19 -0.30
C SER A 2 -1.70 -14.41 0.57
N ASP A 3 -1.34 -13.16 0.80
CA ASP A 3 -2.17 -12.22 1.52
C ASP A 3 -3.16 -11.60 0.52
N PRO A 4 -4.48 -11.70 0.76
CA PRO A 4 -5.43 -11.12 -0.19
C PRO A 4 -5.24 -9.62 -0.43
N ASP A 5 -4.74 -8.90 0.57
CA ASP A 5 -4.53 -7.46 0.44
C ASP A 5 -3.18 -7.10 -0.17
N ASP A 6 -2.26 -8.07 -0.25
CA ASP A 6 -0.92 -7.85 -0.79
C ASP A 6 -0.44 -9.15 -1.43
N PRO A 7 -1.11 -9.56 -2.53
CA PRO A 7 -0.90 -10.90 -3.09
C PRO A 7 0.53 -11.18 -3.55
N LYS A 8 1.25 -10.17 -3.97
CA LYS A 8 2.64 -10.34 -4.40
C LYS A 8 3.65 -9.91 -3.34
N GLY A 9 3.18 -9.49 -2.17
CA GLY A 9 4.06 -9.02 -1.11
C GLY A 9 4.77 -7.72 -1.40
N LEU A 10 4.25 -6.93 -2.34
CA LEU A 10 4.91 -5.68 -2.75
C LEU A 10 4.98 -4.67 -1.62
N ILE A 11 3.88 -4.50 -0.90
CA ILE A 11 3.83 -3.54 0.20
C ILE A 11 4.73 -4.02 1.34
N ARG A 12 4.66 -5.31 1.67
CA ARG A 12 5.50 -5.88 2.70
C ARG A 12 6.99 -5.66 2.39
N GLU A 13 7.38 -5.90 1.14
CA GLU A 13 8.78 -5.72 0.74
C GLU A 13 9.21 -4.27 0.82
N SER A 14 8.33 -3.34 0.48
CA SER A 14 8.67 -1.92 0.56
C SER A 14 9.01 -1.51 2.00
N TYR A 15 8.30 -2.07 2.97
CA TYR A 15 8.58 -1.75 4.38
C TYR A 15 9.89 -2.35 4.87
N ARG A 16 10.43 -3.32 4.15
CA ARG A 16 11.71 -3.94 4.51
C ARG A 16 12.90 -3.23 3.88
N MET A 17 12.66 -2.33 2.94
CA MET A 17 13.73 -1.59 2.27
C MET A 17 14.09 -0.35 3.06
N GLU A 18 15.32 -0.31 3.56
CA GLU A 18 15.81 0.89 4.24
C GLU A 18 16.27 1.90 3.20
N GLY A 19 15.98 3.16 3.47
CA GLY A 19 16.41 4.23 2.56
C GLY A 19 15.57 4.40 1.32
N ILE A 20 14.47 3.65 1.19
CA ILE A 20 13.58 3.80 0.05
C ILE A 20 12.91 5.18 0.09
N GLY A 21 12.82 5.83 -1.08
CA GLY A 21 12.24 7.16 -1.17
C GLY A 21 10.76 7.16 -1.52
N PRO A 22 10.09 8.33 -1.38
CA PRO A 22 8.66 8.44 -1.71
C PRO A 22 8.34 8.08 -3.16
N ALA A 23 9.19 8.47 -4.10
CA ALA A 23 8.93 8.17 -5.51
C ALA A 23 8.93 6.67 -5.78
N GLU A 24 9.88 5.95 -5.16
CA GLU A 24 9.93 4.51 -5.28
C GLU A 24 8.71 3.86 -4.64
N CYS A 25 8.30 4.38 -3.49
CA CYS A 25 7.11 3.88 -2.81
C CYS A 25 5.86 4.07 -3.65
N ARG A 26 5.75 5.21 -4.36
CA ARG A 26 4.61 5.44 -5.25
C ARG A 26 4.59 4.45 -6.41
N SER A 27 5.74 4.14 -6.97
CA SER A 27 5.84 3.13 -8.04
C SER A 27 5.38 1.77 -7.54
N ILE A 28 5.83 1.39 -6.34
CA ILE A 28 5.43 0.12 -5.74
C ILE A 28 3.94 0.11 -5.45
N PHE A 29 3.41 1.24 -4.98
CA PHE A 29 1.98 1.38 -4.72
C PHE A 29 1.15 1.14 -5.97
N LEU A 30 1.58 1.71 -7.11
CA LEU A 30 0.88 1.52 -8.37
C LEU A 30 0.92 0.06 -8.81
N ASP A 31 2.08 -0.58 -8.70
CA ASP A 31 2.21 -2.00 -9.02
C ASP A 31 1.32 -2.85 -8.13
N TRP A 32 1.26 -2.51 -6.85
CA TRP A 32 0.40 -3.19 -5.91
C TRP A 32 -1.08 -3.06 -6.31
N ALA A 33 -1.51 -1.84 -6.62
CA ALA A 33 -2.90 -1.60 -7.00
C ALA A 33 -3.29 -2.40 -8.25
N LEU A 34 -2.38 -2.47 -9.22
CA LEU A 34 -2.61 -3.21 -10.44
C LEU A 34 -2.61 -4.73 -10.23
N SER A 35 -2.01 -5.19 -9.14
CA SER A 35 -1.94 -6.62 -8.85
C SER A 35 -3.20 -7.14 -8.15
N LEU A 36 -4.06 -6.24 -7.66
CA LEU A 36 -5.26 -6.67 -6.96
C LEU A 36 -6.29 -7.23 -7.96
N PRO A 37 -7.03 -8.27 -7.55
CA PRO A 37 -8.08 -8.81 -8.41
C PRO A 37 -9.19 -7.78 -8.65
N ASP A 38 -9.88 -7.95 -9.77
CA ASP A 38 -11.04 -7.11 -10.06
C ASP A 38 -12.07 -7.23 -8.95
N GLY A 39 -12.63 -6.10 -8.55
CA GLY A 39 -13.63 -6.07 -7.49
C GLY A 39 -13.06 -6.04 -6.08
N HIS A 40 -11.74 -6.15 -5.93
CA HIS A 40 -11.12 -6.01 -4.62
C HIS A 40 -11.18 -4.56 -4.17
N ASP A 41 -11.64 -4.31 -2.94
CA ASP A 41 -11.76 -2.95 -2.42
C ASP A 41 -10.39 -2.43 -2.02
N SER A 42 -9.79 -1.62 -2.87
CA SER A 42 -8.45 -1.09 -2.66
C SER A 42 -8.36 -0.21 -1.41
N ALA A 43 -9.39 0.61 -1.18
CA ALA A 43 -9.38 1.50 -0.02
C ALA A 43 -9.42 0.71 1.28
N ALA A 44 -10.24 -0.33 1.34
CA ALA A 44 -10.31 -1.20 2.50
C ALA A 44 -8.99 -1.96 2.70
N ALA A 45 -8.37 -2.40 1.61
CA ALA A 45 -7.09 -3.07 1.67
C ALA A 45 -6.01 -2.15 2.25
N ILE A 46 -6.00 -0.88 1.82
CA ILE A 46 -5.04 0.10 2.35
C ILE A 46 -5.23 0.28 3.84
N THR A 47 -6.47 0.36 4.30
CA THR A 47 -6.76 0.50 5.73
C THR A 47 -6.17 -0.68 6.51
N ARG A 48 -6.35 -1.90 6.02
CA ARG A 48 -5.81 -3.08 6.68
C ARG A 48 -4.28 -3.11 6.65
N LEU A 49 -3.69 -2.68 5.54
CA LEU A 49 -2.23 -2.62 5.42
C LEU A 49 -1.64 -1.57 6.36
N LEU A 50 -2.27 -0.41 6.48
CA LEU A 50 -1.83 0.62 7.41
C LEU A 50 -1.87 0.12 8.86
N GLU A 51 -2.92 -0.61 9.22
CA GLU A 51 -3.04 -1.17 10.55
C GLU A 51 -1.96 -2.23 10.79
N ARG A 52 -1.71 -3.06 9.80
CA ARG A 52 -0.69 -4.12 9.90
C ARG A 52 0.71 -3.54 10.09
N HIS A 53 0.99 -2.43 9.44
CA HIS A 53 2.32 -1.80 9.49
C HIS A 53 2.36 -0.55 10.35
N ARG A 54 1.44 -0.42 11.29
CA ARG A 54 1.34 0.81 12.11
C ARG A 54 2.61 1.10 12.90
N ALA A 55 3.40 0.09 13.22
CA ALA A 55 4.67 0.29 13.93
C ALA A 55 5.69 1.04 13.08
N ALA A 56 5.51 1.07 11.76
CA ALA A 56 6.40 1.76 10.83
C ALA A 56 5.77 3.07 10.33
N ALA A 57 5.14 3.83 11.23
CA ALA A 57 4.41 5.04 10.86
C ALA A 57 5.28 6.08 10.15
N ASP A 58 6.58 6.09 10.42
CA ASP A 58 7.51 7.04 9.81
C ASP A 58 8.02 6.62 8.44
N HIS A 59 7.68 5.40 8.01
CA HIS A 59 8.15 4.90 6.72
C HIS A 59 7.45 5.63 5.57
N PRO A 60 8.17 5.96 4.49
CA PRO A 60 7.55 6.66 3.34
C PRO A 60 6.34 5.94 2.76
N MET A 61 6.33 4.60 2.77
CA MET A 61 5.21 3.85 2.24
C MET A 61 3.92 4.12 3.02
N THR A 62 4.02 4.36 4.33
CA THR A 62 2.86 4.69 5.13
C THR A 62 2.20 5.97 4.62
N GLN A 63 3.00 6.97 4.31
CA GLN A 63 2.49 8.22 3.76
C GLN A 63 1.86 8.00 2.38
N VAL A 64 2.51 7.22 1.55
CA VAL A 64 1.99 6.91 0.21
C VAL A 64 0.65 6.17 0.31
N LEU A 65 0.55 5.22 1.23
CA LEU A 65 -0.71 4.49 1.43
C LEU A 65 -1.83 5.43 1.90
N ARG A 66 -1.53 6.34 2.82
CA ARG A 66 -2.52 7.29 3.30
C ARG A 66 -3.02 8.19 2.18
N GLU A 67 -2.11 8.70 1.37
CA GLU A 67 -2.46 9.54 0.23
C GLU A 67 -3.29 8.76 -0.80
N GLY A 68 -2.88 7.53 -1.05
CA GLY A 68 -3.59 6.66 -1.98
C GLY A 68 -5.00 6.34 -1.50
N LYS A 69 -5.17 6.12 -0.21
CA LYS A 69 -6.49 5.86 0.37
C LYS A 69 -7.41 7.04 0.13
N THR A 70 -6.93 8.26 0.40
CA THR A 70 -7.71 9.46 0.19
C THR A 70 -8.13 9.60 -1.27
N THR A 71 -7.19 9.37 -2.18
CA THR A 71 -7.47 9.46 -3.62
C THR A 71 -8.53 8.44 -4.04
N LEU A 72 -8.41 7.21 -3.54
CA LEU A 72 -9.32 6.13 -3.95
C LEU A 72 -10.71 6.26 -3.34
N THR A 73 -10.84 6.95 -2.20
CA THR A 73 -12.13 7.10 -1.54
C THR A 73 -12.84 8.41 -1.85
N THR A 74 -12.15 9.33 -2.52
CA THR A 74 -12.75 10.62 -2.85
C THR A 74 -13.87 10.44 -3.86
N PRO A 75 -15.08 10.90 -3.57
CA PRO A 75 -16.19 10.80 -4.53
C PRO A 75 -15.97 11.72 -5.71
N ARG A 76 -16.55 11.32 -6.81
CA ARG A 76 -16.48 12.06 -8.07
C ARG A 76 -17.56 13.10 -8.16
#